data_a0cbcde9a36f98975693ad27882305ec
#
_entry.id   a0cbcde9a36f98975693ad27882305ec
#
_cell.length_a   1.000
_cell.length_b   1.000
_cell.length_c   1.000
_cell.angle_alpha   90.00
_cell.angle_beta   90.00
_cell.angle_gamma   90.00
#
_symmetry.space_group_name_H-M   'P 1'
#
loop_
_entity.id
_entity.type
_entity.pdbx_description
1 polymer ?
#
loop_
_entity_poly.entity_id
_entity_poly.type
_entity_poly.pdbx_seq_one_letter_code
_entity_poly.pdbx_strand_id
1 'polypeptide(L)'
;MLPREKLLFSGVASLSNDELLALFLRTGSATQSVHELSQELLKHYPNLSQLARTTVEELCQIKGIGTAKACELLAAVELGKRISREQIQTQNITQPEQLAEYITPLLQHEQVEVLMCLPVNSRHQILSMHEISRGTINQTIAHPRDILQPCLIKQAYGFFIVHNHPSGNPEPSSADDQLTAKLKDAAELLEIKFLDHLIIGQSQNGEANYYSYQSQGKL
;
A
#
# COMPACT_ATOMS: atom_id res chain seq x y z
N MET A 1 8.33 -20.40 -25.71
CA MET A 1 7.72 -21.14 -24.58
C MET A 1 6.49 -20.36 -24.16
N LEU A 2 5.36 -21.02 -23.98
CA LEU A 2 4.13 -20.36 -23.53
C LEU A 2 4.24 -19.98 -22.05
N PRO A 3 3.56 -18.92 -21.56
CA PRO A 3 3.67 -18.49 -20.15
C PRO A 3 3.37 -19.59 -19.13
N ARG A 4 2.42 -20.50 -19.43
CA ARG A 4 2.13 -21.67 -18.58
C ARG A 4 3.28 -22.68 -18.52
N GLU A 5 3.92 -22.94 -19.66
CA GLU A 5 5.07 -23.86 -19.74
C GLU A 5 6.24 -23.27 -19.00
N LYS A 6 6.49 -21.96 -19.14
CA LYS A 6 7.55 -21.24 -18.45
C LYS A 6 7.33 -21.24 -16.94
N LEU A 7 6.09 -21.04 -16.48
CA LEU A 7 5.72 -21.14 -15.07
C LEU A 7 6.03 -22.54 -14.51
N LEU A 8 5.65 -23.60 -15.22
CA LEU A 8 5.87 -24.99 -14.79
C LEU A 8 7.35 -25.37 -14.76
N PHE A 9 8.15 -24.85 -15.70
CA PHE A 9 9.55 -25.22 -15.84
C PHE A 9 10.48 -24.36 -14.96
N SER A 10 10.21 -23.06 -14.88
CA SER A 10 11.13 -22.07 -14.26
C SER A 10 10.52 -21.35 -13.04
N GLY A 11 9.29 -21.67 -12.66
CA GLY A 11 8.60 -21.04 -11.55
C GLY A 11 8.00 -19.67 -11.89
N VAL A 12 7.10 -19.19 -11.02
CA VAL A 12 6.31 -17.96 -11.24
C VAL A 12 7.19 -16.71 -11.29
N ALA A 13 8.26 -16.66 -10.52
CA ALA A 13 9.18 -15.51 -10.47
C ALA A 13 9.93 -15.24 -11.79
N SER A 14 9.96 -16.22 -12.70
CA SER A 14 10.59 -16.05 -14.01
C SER A 14 9.72 -15.32 -15.03
N LEU A 15 8.41 -15.14 -14.74
CA LEU A 15 7.47 -14.54 -15.66
C LEU A 15 7.58 -13.01 -15.63
N SER A 16 7.52 -12.41 -16.82
CA SER A 16 7.38 -10.96 -16.96
C SER A 16 5.93 -10.52 -16.65
N ASN A 17 5.71 -9.21 -16.47
CA ASN A 17 4.38 -8.68 -16.16
C ASN A 17 3.35 -8.98 -17.26
N ASP A 18 3.74 -8.92 -18.53
CA ASP A 18 2.86 -9.26 -19.66
C ASP A 18 2.54 -10.76 -19.69
N GLU A 19 3.50 -11.64 -19.35
CA GLU A 19 3.27 -13.08 -19.23
C GLU A 19 2.33 -13.41 -18.06
N LEU A 20 2.47 -12.74 -16.91
CA LEU A 20 1.55 -12.88 -15.78
C LEU A 20 0.13 -12.44 -16.16
N LEU A 21 -0.01 -11.26 -16.78
CA LEU A 21 -1.30 -10.76 -17.25
C LEU A 21 -1.93 -11.69 -18.30
N ALA A 22 -1.13 -12.24 -19.21
CA ALA A 22 -1.63 -13.20 -20.19
C ALA A 22 -2.20 -14.48 -19.56
N LEU A 23 -1.66 -14.91 -18.42
CA LEU A 23 -2.21 -16.04 -17.66
C LEU A 23 -3.60 -15.73 -17.09
N PHE A 24 -3.82 -14.52 -16.56
CA PHE A 24 -5.13 -14.09 -16.06
C PHE A 24 -6.13 -13.88 -17.18
N LEU A 25 -5.73 -13.24 -18.28
CA LEU A 25 -6.60 -12.98 -19.43
C LEU A 25 -7.01 -14.26 -20.18
N ARG A 26 -6.22 -15.34 -20.04
CA ARG A 26 -6.43 -16.71 -20.61
C ARG A 26 -6.56 -16.77 -22.12
N THR A 27 -7.36 -15.88 -22.69
CA THR A 27 -7.64 -15.83 -24.15
C THR A 27 -7.53 -14.39 -24.64
N GLY A 28 -7.15 -14.23 -25.89
CA GLY A 28 -7.21 -12.93 -26.55
C GLY A 28 -8.64 -12.46 -26.85
N SER A 29 -8.78 -11.67 -27.88
CA SER A 29 -10.05 -11.24 -28.48
C SER A 29 -10.18 -11.86 -29.86
N ALA A 30 -11.27 -11.54 -30.57
CA ALA A 30 -11.45 -11.98 -31.96
C ALA A 30 -10.36 -11.46 -32.93
N THR A 31 -9.66 -10.38 -32.54
CA THR A 31 -8.69 -9.68 -33.41
C THR A 31 -7.27 -9.62 -32.83
N GLN A 32 -7.05 -10.06 -31.59
CA GLN A 32 -5.75 -9.98 -30.90
C GLN A 32 -5.48 -11.27 -30.12
N SER A 33 -4.23 -11.71 -30.11
CA SER A 33 -3.77 -12.77 -29.23
C SER A 33 -3.80 -12.32 -27.76
N VAL A 34 -3.74 -13.25 -26.82
CA VAL A 34 -3.68 -12.94 -25.39
C VAL A 34 -2.41 -12.15 -25.03
N HIS A 35 -1.31 -12.39 -25.74
CA HIS A 35 -0.05 -11.69 -25.53
C HIS A 35 -0.13 -10.21 -25.99
N GLU A 36 -0.69 -9.98 -27.19
CA GLU A 36 -0.93 -8.62 -27.69
C GLU A 36 -1.89 -7.87 -26.77
N LEU A 37 -2.91 -8.53 -26.24
CA LEU A 37 -3.86 -7.93 -25.30
C LEU A 37 -3.20 -7.58 -23.96
N SER A 38 -2.30 -8.41 -23.42
CA SER A 38 -1.55 -8.11 -22.20
C SER A 38 -0.57 -6.97 -22.39
N GLN A 39 0.08 -6.89 -23.54
CA GLN A 39 0.95 -5.75 -23.90
C GLN A 39 0.16 -4.45 -24.07
N GLU A 40 -1.03 -4.50 -24.67
CA GLU A 40 -1.91 -3.36 -24.80
C GLU A 40 -2.36 -2.83 -23.43
N LEU A 41 -2.69 -3.74 -22.52
CA LEU A 41 -3.02 -3.39 -21.13
C LEU A 41 -1.84 -2.68 -20.44
N LEU A 42 -0.60 -3.16 -20.62
CA LEU A 42 0.58 -2.51 -20.05
C LEU A 42 0.96 -1.18 -20.71
N LYS A 43 0.54 -0.91 -21.94
CA LYS A 43 0.67 0.43 -22.54
C LYS A 43 -0.27 1.43 -21.87
N HIS A 44 -1.51 1.01 -21.54
CA HIS A 44 -2.46 1.86 -20.82
C HIS A 44 -2.07 2.02 -19.35
N TYR A 45 -1.50 0.98 -18.74
CA TYR A 45 -1.09 0.93 -17.33
C TYR A 45 0.38 0.46 -17.23
N PRO A 46 1.36 1.36 -17.48
CA PRO A 46 2.78 1.01 -17.47
C PRO A 46 3.26 0.42 -16.14
N ASN A 47 2.61 0.78 -15.05
CA ASN A 47 2.86 0.25 -13.72
C ASN A 47 1.67 -0.58 -13.24
N LEU A 48 1.92 -1.78 -12.71
CA LEU A 48 0.88 -2.65 -12.12
C LEU A 48 0.07 -1.97 -11.02
N SER A 49 0.66 -1.00 -10.34
CA SER A 49 -0.01 -0.18 -9.33
C SER A 49 -1.09 0.74 -9.91
N GLN A 50 -0.93 1.20 -11.15
CA GLN A 50 -1.98 1.95 -11.85
C GLN A 50 -3.15 1.03 -12.20
N LEU A 51 -2.86 -0.20 -12.63
CA LEU A 51 -3.87 -1.24 -12.83
C LEU A 51 -4.65 -1.53 -11.54
N ALA A 52 -3.99 -1.44 -10.38
CA ALA A 52 -4.60 -1.66 -9.08
C ALA A 52 -5.62 -0.59 -8.63
N ARG A 53 -5.77 0.51 -9.38
CA ARG A 53 -6.65 1.64 -9.08
C ARG A 53 -7.74 1.84 -10.10
N THR A 54 -7.65 1.13 -11.22
CA THR A 54 -8.62 1.25 -12.30
C THR A 54 -9.95 0.61 -11.91
N THR A 55 -11.01 1.02 -12.59
CA THR A 55 -12.36 0.47 -12.39
C THR A 55 -12.67 -0.59 -13.46
N VAL A 56 -13.75 -1.35 -13.25
CA VAL A 56 -14.25 -2.29 -14.25
C VAL A 56 -14.61 -1.56 -15.55
N GLU A 57 -15.22 -0.38 -15.42
CA GLU A 57 -15.66 0.45 -16.53
C GLU A 57 -14.47 0.93 -17.39
N GLU A 58 -13.40 1.39 -16.74
CA GLU A 58 -12.18 1.84 -17.42
C GLU A 58 -11.49 0.66 -18.14
N LEU A 59 -11.36 -0.48 -17.47
CA LEU A 59 -10.79 -1.68 -18.10
C LEU A 59 -11.59 -2.15 -19.32
N CYS A 60 -12.91 -2.06 -19.26
CA CYS A 60 -13.78 -2.43 -20.36
C CYS A 60 -13.68 -1.49 -21.58
N GLN A 61 -13.06 -0.32 -21.47
CA GLN A 61 -12.77 0.53 -22.62
C GLN A 61 -11.65 -0.03 -23.50
N ILE A 62 -10.83 -0.94 -22.96
CA ILE A 62 -9.77 -1.60 -23.71
C ILE A 62 -10.39 -2.72 -24.56
N LYS A 63 -10.22 -2.62 -25.88
CA LYS A 63 -10.76 -3.62 -26.82
C LYS A 63 -10.23 -5.03 -26.50
N GLY A 64 -11.14 -5.95 -26.23
CA GLY A 64 -10.81 -7.34 -25.86
C GLY A 64 -10.85 -7.63 -24.37
N ILE A 65 -11.06 -6.60 -23.53
CA ILE A 65 -11.33 -6.76 -22.09
C ILE A 65 -12.81 -6.49 -21.86
N GLY A 66 -13.56 -7.55 -21.59
CA GLY A 66 -14.95 -7.47 -21.14
C GLY A 66 -15.05 -7.54 -19.63
N THR A 67 -16.26 -7.38 -19.09
CA THR A 67 -16.55 -7.37 -17.65
C THR A 67 -15.93 -8.56 -16.92
N ALA A 68 -15.97 -9.78 -17.48
CA ALA A 68 -15.41 -10.96 -16.83
C ALA A 68 -13.89 -10.84 -16.62
N LYS A 69 -13.13 -10.46 -17.65
CA LYS A 69 -11.67 -10.25 -17.55
C LYS A 69 -11.31 -9.10 -16.62
N ALA A 70 -12.05 -8.00 -16.67
CA ALA A 70 -11.87 -6.86 -15.78
C ALA A 70 -12.07 -7.27 -14.32
N CYS A 71 -13.13 -8.00 -13.99
CA CYS A 71 -13.37 -8.52 -12.65
C CYS A 71 -12.28 -9.48 -12.19
N GLU A 72 -11.80 -10.38 -13.03
CA GLU A 72 -10.72 -11.33 -12.70
C GLU A 72 -9.42 -10.59 -12.37
N LEU A 73 -9.06 -9.57 -13.15
CA LEU A 73 -7.86 -8.74 -12.89
C LEU A 73 -7.97 -8.00 -11.56
N LEU A 74 -9.10 -7.33 -11.32
CA LEU A 74 -9.29 -6.58 -10.07
C LEU A 74 -9.38 -7.50 -8.84
N ALA A 75 -9.98 -8.68 -8.98
CA ALA A 75 -9.99 -9.68 -7.92
C ALA A 75 -8.58 -10.19 -7.58
N ALA A 76 -7.72 -10.41 -8.59
CA ALA A 76 -6.34 -10.80 -8.37
C ALA A 76 -5.53 -9.72 -7.65
N VAL A 77 -5.74 -8.45 -8.02
CA VAL A 77 -5.13 -7.30 -7.35
C VAL A 77 -5.57 -7.22 -5.89
N GLU A 78 -6.87 -7.32 -5.62
CA GLU A 78 -7.40 -7.28 -4.25
C GLU A 78 -6.89 -8.45 -3.41
N LEU A 79 -6.78 -9.64 -3.99
CA LEU A 79 -6.20 -10.80 -3.31
C LEU A 79 -4.74 -10.55 -2.93
N GLY A 80 -3.95 -9.98 -3.84
CA GLY A 80 -2.57 -9.57 -3.56
C GLY A 80 -2.47 -8.58 -2.41
N LYS A 81 -3.34 -7.56 -2.37
CA LYS A 81 -3.43 -6.61 -1.26
C LYS A 81 -3.77 -7.30 0.08
N ARG A 82 -4.69 -8.25 0.08
CA ARG A 82 -5.05 -9.00 1.30
C ARG A 82 -3.90 -9.88 1.81
N ILE A 83 -3.23 -10.58 0.91
CA ILE A 83 -2.05 -11.39 1.26
C ILE A 83 -0.96 -10.52 1.89
N SER A 84 -0.66 -9.36 1.29
CA SER A 84 0.30 -8.41 1.86
C SER A 84 -0.11 -7.94 3.27
N ARG A 85 -1.40 -7.63 3.48
CA ARG A 85 -1.90 -7.24 4.82
C ARG A 85 -1.75 -8.36 5.85
N GLU A 86 -2.04 -9.60 5.49
CA GLU A 86 -1.88 -10.75 6.38
C GLU A 86 -0.40 -10.99 6.74
N GLN A 87 0.51 -10.84 5.79
CA GLN A 87 1.94 -10.97 6.03
C GLN A 87 2.46 -9.93 7.04
N ILE A 88 1.99 -8.68 6.96
CA ILE A 88 2.34 -7.61 7.89
C ILE A 88 1.93 -7.96 9.33
N GLN A 89 0.75 -8.54 9.53
CA GLN A 89 0.24 -8.86 10.86
C GLN A 89 1.04 -9.96 11.58
N THR A 90 1.81 -10.76 10.85
CA THR A 90 2.58 -11.87 11.43
C THR A 90 4.03 -11.51 11.77
N GLN A 91 4.51 -10.35 11.32
CA GLN A 91 5.90 -9.95 11.49
C GLN A 91 6.09 -9.00 12.67
N ASN A 92 7.26 -9.11 13.33
CA ASN A 92 7.67 -8.17 14.36
C ASN A 92 8.35 -6.98 13.67
N ILE A 93 7.76 -5.80 13.78
CA ILE A 93 8.31 -4.56 13.21
C ILE A 93 9.22 -3.92 14.25
N THR A 94 10.52 -4.08 14.07
CA THR A 94 11.55 -3.55 14.98
C THR A 94 12.36 -2.41 14.36
N GLN A 95 12.29 -2.26 13.02
CA GLN A 95 13.01 -1.24 12.28
C GLN A 95 12.04 -0.52 11.31
N PRO A 96 12.20 0.79 11.10
CA PRO A 96 11.36 1.58 10.20
C PRO A 96 11.34 1.04 8.75
N GLU A 97 12.49 0.51 8.29
CA GLU A 97 12.63 -0.09 6.97
C GLU A 97 11.63 -1.21 6.73
N GLN A 98 11.47 -2.10 7.72
CA GLN A 98 10.53 -3.22 7.64
C GLN A 98 9.09 -2.73 7.45
N LEU A 99 8.71 -1.69 8.20
CA LEU A 99 7.38 -1.10 8.06
C LEU A 99 7.21 -0.41 6.71
N ALA A 100 8.24 0.35 6.27
CA ALA A 100 8.24 1.04 4.99
C ALA A 100 8.09 0.07 3.82
N GLU A 101 8.84 -1.04 3.79
CA GLU A 101 8.74 -2.07 2.75
C GLU A 101 7.31 -2.62 2.61
N TYR A 102 6.61 -2.85 3.72
CA TYR A 102 5.25 -3.38 3.70
C TYR A 102 4.19 -2.35 3.34
N ILE A 103 4.34 -1.12 3.83
CA ILE A 103 3.31 -0.09 3.68
C ILE A 103 3.45 0.64 2.34
N THR A 104 4.66 0.78 1.81
CA THR A 104 4.90 1.48 0.53
C THR A 104 4.02 0.95 -0.60
N PRO A 105 3.89 -0.37 -0.86
CA PRO A 105 3.01 -0.87 -1.92
C PRO A 105 1.53 -0.52 -1.73
N LEU A 106 1.10 -0.25 -0.50
CA LEU A 106 -0.28 0.11 -0.20
C LEU A 106 -0.57 1.60 -0.41
N LEU A 107 0.40 2.47 -0.12
CA LEU A 107 0.19 3.92 -0.02
C LEU A 107 0.88 4.75 -1.09
N GLN A 108 2.06 4.33 -1.63
CA GLN A 108 2.88 5.16 -2.54
C GLN A 108 2.15 5.68 -3.79
N HIS A 109 1.05 5.05 -4.15
CA HIS A 109 0.31 5.39 -5.36
C HIS A 109 -1.05 6.04 -5.05
N GLU A 110 -1.36 6.30 -3.80
CA GLU A 110 -2.58 7.02 -3.45
C GLU A 110 -2.49 8.46 -3.96
N GLN A 111 -3.57 8.91 -4.62
CA GLN A 111 -3.65 10.25 -5.23
C GLN A 111 -3.99 11.34 -4.21
N VAL A 112 -4.43 10.92 -3.04
CA VAL A 112 -4.74 11.75 -1.90
C VAL A 112 -3.93 11.29 -0.70
N GLU A 113 -3.75 12.14 0.27
CA GLU A 113 -3.12 11.75 1.52
C GLU A 113 -4.03 10.78 2.28
N VAL A 114 -3.45 9.68 2.73
CA VAL A 114 -4.13 8.66 3.54
C VAL A 114 -3.32 8.49 4.81
N LEU A 115 -3.92 8.83 5.94
CA LEU A 115 -3.32 8.61 7.26
C LEU A 115 -3.83 7.30 7.84
N MET A 116 -2.92 6.46 8.28
CA MET A 116 -3.20 5.18 8.91
C MET A 116 -2.62 5.12 10.31
N CYS A 117 -3.34 4.43 11.21
CA CYS A 117 -2.84 4.02 12.52
C CYS A 117 -2.70 2.49 12.55
N LEU A 118 -1.57 2.02 13.07
CA LEU A 118 -1.22 0.61 13.18
C LEU A 118 -0.89 0.27 14.65
N PRO A 119 -1.91 -0.11 15.45
CA PRO A 119 -1.71 -0.60 16.80
C PRO A 119 -0.87 -1.88 16.83
N VAL A 120 0.04 -2.00 17.79
CA VAL A 120 0.90 -3.18 17.95
C VAL A 120 0.85 -3.76 19.36
N ASN A 121 1.17 -5.05 19.47
CA ASN A 121 1.37 -5.72 20.75
C ASN A 121 2.81 -5.51 21.29
N SER A 122 3.12 -6.06 22.47
CA SER A 122 4.45 -5.96 23.11
C SER A 122 5.58 -6.65 22.33
N ARG A 123 5.26 -7.45 21.31
CA ARG A 123 6.22 -8.05 20.38
C ARG A 123 6.38 -7.22 19.10
N HIS A 124 5.78 -6.02 19.06
CA HIS A 124 5.74 -5.14 17.88
C HIS A 124 5.05 -5.78 16.66
N GLN A 125 4.13 -6.70 16.86
CA GLN A 125 3.29 -7.25 15.80
C GLN A 125 2.08 -6.36 15.60
N ILE A 126 1.75 -6.04 14.35
CA ILE A 126 0.60 -5.20 14.01
C ILE A 126 -0.69 -5.95 14.31
N LEU A 127 -1.50 -5.41 15.20
CA LEU A 127 -2.79 -5.98 15.60
C LEU A 127 -3.88 -5.70 14.56
N SER A 128 -3.82 -4.54 13.93
CA SER A 128 -4.79 -4.10 12.92
C SER A 128 -4.26 -2.87 12.18
N MET A 129 -4.88 -2.55 11.05
CA MET A 129 -4.58 -1.36 10.26
C MET A 129 -5.86 -0.54 10.14
N HIS A 130 -5.82 0.73 10.54
CA HIS A 130 -6.96 1.62 10.52
C HIS A 130 -6.67 2.85 9.67
N GLU A 131 -7.46 3.07 8.64
CA GLU A 131 -7.47 4.34 7.92
C GLU A 131 -8.18 5.37 8.80
N ILE A 132 -7.44 6.41 9.19
CA ILE A 132 -7.94 7.48 10.06
C ILE A 132 -8.54 8.61 9.23
N SER A 133 -7.88 8.95 8.13
CA SER A 133 -8.37 9.98 7.22
C SER A 133 -7.91 9.72 5.79
N ARG A 134 -8.70 10.18 4.83
CA ARG A 134 -8.42 10.16 3.39
C ARG A 134 -8.83 11.50 2.79
N GLY A 135 -7.92 12.14 2.07
CA GLY A 135 -8.11 13.46 1.46
C GLY A 135 -7.05 14.45 1.85
N THR A 136 -7.23 15.74 1.57
CA THR A 136 -6.26 16.77 1.92
C THR A 136 -6.21 16.96 3.44
N ILE A 137 -5.06 16.71 4.05
CA ILE A 137 -4.80 16.94 5.49
C ILE A 137 -4.98 18.43 5.86
N ASN A 138 -5.01 19.33 4.89
CA ASN A 138 -5.09 20.79 5.10
C ASN A 138 -6.36 21.30 5.81
N GLN A 139 -7.38 20.46 6.06
CA GLN A 139 -8.57 20.93 6.78
C GLN A 139 -9.23 19.89 7.71
N THR A 140 -8.81 18.65 7.70
CA THR A 140 -9.28 17.69 8.69
C THR A 140 -8.11 17.32 9.58
N ILE A 141 -7.88 18.13 10.60
CA ILE A 141 -6.92 17.83 11.65
C ILE A 141 -7.28 16.46 12.20
N ALA A 142 -6.50 15.44 11.87
CA ALA A 142 -6.64 14.15 12.53
C ALA A 142 -6.43 14.38 14.03
N HIS A 143 -7.50 14.27 14.79
CA HIS A 143 -7.40 14.49 16.24
C HIS A 143 -6.69 13.29 16.88
N PRO A 144 -5.81 13.50 17.87
CA PRO A 144 -5.17 12.42 18.62
C PRO A 144 -6.18 11.36 19.11
N ARG A 145 -7.40 11.77 19.51
CA ARG A 145 -8.47 10.85 19.94
C ARG A 145 -8.84 9.83 18.85
N ASP A 146 -8.90 10.26 17.58
CA ASP A 146 -9.33 9.39 16.47
C ASP A 146 -8.22 8.40 16.11
N ILE A 147 -6.95 8.84 16.23
CA ILE A 147 -5.76 7.99 16.02
C ILE A 147 -5.58 6.99 17.17
N LEU A 148 -5.78 7.42 18.42
CA LEU A 148 -5.56 6.58 19.61
C LEU A 148 -6.74 5.66 19.92
N GLN A 149 -7.95 5.96 19.42
CA GLN A 149 -9.13 5.12 19.63
C GLN A 149 -8.90 3.64 19.27
N PRO A 150 -8.38 3.27 18.07
CA PRO A 150 -8.10 1.87 17.75
C PRO A 150 -7.04 1.26 18.66
N CYS A 151 -6.08 2.04 19.16
CA CYS A 151 -5.07 1.57 20.10
C CYS A 151 -5.70 1.18 21.45
N LEU A 152 -6.61 2.00 21.96
CA LEU A 152 -7.35 1.72 23.19
C LEU A 152 -8.25 0.50 23.05
N ILE A 153 -9.02 0.40 21.94
CA ILE A 153 -9.90 -0.75 21.67
C ILE A 153 -9.11 -2.06 21.61
N LYS A 154 -7.92 -2.04 21.02
CA LYS A 154 -7.05 -3.21 20.86
C LYS A 154 -6.18 -3.48 22.07
N GLN A 155 -6.22 -2.64 23.11
CA GLN A 155 -5.31 -2.71 24.26
C GLN A 155 -3.84 -2.79 23.78
N ALA A 156 -3.50 -1.94 22.82
CA ALA A 156 -2.20 -1.94 22.17
C ALA A 156 -1.10 -1.53 23.14
N TYR A 157 0.06 -2.17 23.03
CA TYR A 157 1.28 -1.74 23.71
C TYR A 157 1.81 -0.44 23.14
N GLY A 158 1.73 -0.28 21.82
CA GLY A 158 2.18 0.89 21.10
C GLY A 158 1.52 0.98 19.72
N PHE A 159 1.94 1.96 18.94
CA PHE A 159 1.42 2.15 17.59
C PHE A 159 2.43 2.86 16.69
N PHE A 160 2.24 2.67 15.40
CA PHE A 160 2.81 3.50 14.35
C PHE A 160 1.70 4.34 13.72
N ILE A 161 2.04 5.52 13.23
CA ILE A 161 1.23 6.22 12.24
C ILE A 161 2.00 6.29 10.93
N VAL A 162 1.29 6.18 9.83
CA VAL A 162 1.86 6.22 8.49
C VAL A 162 0.95 7.02 7.58
N HIS A 163 1.51 7.92 6.80
CA HIS A 163 0.78 8.56 5.71
C HIS A 163 1.63 8.68 4.45
N ASN A 164 1.01 8.88 3.32
CA ASN A 164 1.70 9.13 2.05
C ASN A 164 1.62 10.59 1.66
N HIS A 165 2.64 11.07 0.97
CA HIS A 165 2.60 12.32 0.25
C HIS A 165 2.35 12.06 -1.25
N PRO A 166 1.22 12.51 -1.82
CA PRO A 166 0.95 12.37 -3.25
C PRO A 166 1.97 13.03 -4.16
N SER A 167 2.70 14.02 -3.64
CA SER A 167 3.83 14.66 -4.35
C SER A 167 4.99 13.70 -4.61
N GLY A 168 5.06 12.58 -3.87
CA GLY A 168 6.16 11.63 -3.91
C GLY A 168 7.38 11.99 -3.06
N ASN A 169 7.44 13.21 -2.50
CA ASN A 169 8.49 13.64 -1.57
C ASN A 169 8.07 13.29 -0.13
N PRO A 170 8.83 12.45 0.62
CA PRO A 170 8.49 12.06 1.98
C PRO A 170 8.86 13.09 3.05
N GLU A 171 9.47 14.22 2.69
CA GLU A 171 9.82 15.24 3.67
C GLU A 171 8.60 15.78 4.42
N PRO A 172 8.66 15.87 5.76
CA PRO A 172 7.53 16.28 6.58
C PRO A 172 7.16 17.76 6.37
N SER A 173 5.88 18.03 6.40
CA SER A 173 5.34 19.38 6.47
C SER A 173 5.30 19.89 7.92
N SER A 174 5.07 21.18 8.11
CA SER A 174 4.85 21.74 9.45
C SER A 174 3.60 21.19 10.13
N ALA A 175 2.61 20.74 9.36
CA ALA A 175 1.40 20.09 9.89
C ALA A 175 1.72 18.70 10.43
N ASP A 176 2.59 17.95 9.77
CA ASP A 176 3.05 16.63 10.24
C ASP A 176 3.86 16.74 11.52
N ASP A 177 4.75 17.73 11.62
CA ASP A 177 5.50 18.00 12.85
C ASP A 177 4.55 18.34 14.03
N GLN A 178 3.52 19.17 13.80
CA GLN A 178 2.53 19.53 14.82
C GLN A 178 1.66 18.33 15.23
N LEU A 179 1.24 17.50 14.27
CA LEU A 179 0.49 16.28 14.55
C LEU A 179 1.33 15.33 15.40
N THR A 180 2.57 15.10 15.00
CA THR A 180 3.52 14.22 15.70
C THR A 180 3.74 14.66 17.14
N ALA A 181 3.97 15.95 17.37
CA ALA A 181 4.16 16.49 18.72
C ALA A 181 2.90 16.30 19.59
N LYS A 182 1.71 16.68 19.08
CA LYS A 182 0.44 16.50 19.81
C LYS A 182 0.14 15.04 20.13
N LEU A 183 0.48 14.15 19.19
CA LEU A 183 0.22 12.73 19.34
C LEU A 183 1.18 12.09 20.35
N LYS A 184 2.43 12.55 20.39
CA LYS A 184 3.42 12.15 21.40
C LYS A 184 2.93 12.48 22.81
N ASP A 185 2.51 13.71 23.04
CA ASP A 185 1.99 14.16 24.35
C ASP A 185 0.75 13.34 24.77
N ALA A 186 -0.18 13.12 23.82
CA ALA A 186 -1.39 12.35 24.10
C ALA A 186 -1.12 10.85 24.36
N ALA A 187 -0.17 10.27 23.65
CA ALA A 187 0.22 8.87 23.81
C ALA A 187 0.94 8.65 25.16
N GLU A 188 1.80 9.59 25.56
CA GLU A 188 2.47 9.56 26.85
C GLU A 188 1.47 9.59 28.01
N LEU A 189 0.45 10.47 27.94
CA LEU A 189 -0.61 10.56 28.95
C LEU A 189 -1.40 9.25 29.08
N LEU A 190 -1.57 8.51 27.98
CA LEU A 190 -2.30 7.23 27.95
C LEU A 190 -1.39 6.01 28.18
N GLU A 191 -0.10 6.23 28.40
CA GLU A 191 0.92 5.17 28.55
C GLU A 191 0.97 4.21 27.36
N ILE A 192 0.65 4.69 26.14
CA ILE A 192 0.75 3.94 24.89
C ILE A 192 2.02 4.38 24.18
N LYS A 193 2.88 3.44 23.75
CA LYS A 193 4.14 3.77 23.08
C LYS A 193 3.89 4.28 21.67
N PHE A 194 4.25 5.52 21.37
CA PHE A 194 4.33 6.02 20.01
C PHE A 194 5.67 5.59 19.41
N LEU A 195 5.65 4.59 18.54
CA LEU A 195 6.86 3.92 18.06
C LEU A 195 7.51 4.65 16.90
N ASP A 196 6.72 5.11 15.93
CA ASP A 196 7.20 5.93 14.82
C ASP A 196 6.05 6.62 14.07
N HIS A 197 6.42 7.69 13.34
CA HIS A 197 5.62 8.31 12.31
C HIS A 197 6.38 8.22 10.99
N LEU A 198 5.84 7.43 10.05
CA LEU A 198 6.41 7.28 8.72
C LEU A 198 5.64 8.09 7.68
N ILE A 199 6.37 8.77 6.82
CA ILE A 199 5.82 9.43 5.64
C ILE A 199 6.31 8.68 4.41
N ILE A 200 5.40 8.20 3.58
CA ILE A 200 5.71 7.41 2.40
C ILE A 200 5.71 8.33 1.17
N GLY A 201 6.85 8.38 0.50
CA GLY A 201 7.01 8.99 -0.82
C GLY A 201 6.83 7.99 -1.96
N GLN A 202 7.16 8.42 -3.15
CA GLN A 202 7.17 7.54 -4.31
C GLN A 202 8.44 6.68 -4.31
N SER A 203 8.28 5.38 -4.44
CA SER A 203 9.38 4.42 -4.54
C SER A 203 10.35 4.78 -5.68
N GLN A 204 11.65 4.66 -5.43
CA GLN A 204 12.70 4.94 -6.41
C GLN A 204 13.52 3.67 -6.65
N ASN A 205 13.71 3.30 -7.92
CA ASN A 205 14.46 2.10 -8.31
C ASN A 205 14.00 0.80 -7.62
N GLY A 206 12.72 0.72 -7.21
CA GLY A 206 12.18 -0.45 -6.49
C GLY A 206 12.40 -0.42 -4.98
N GLU A 207 13.10 0.58 -4.45
CA GLU A 207 13.31 0.78 -3.02
C GLU A 207 12.27 1.73 -2.44
N ALA A 208 11.88 1.50 -1.18
CA ALA A 208 10.95 2.35 -0.47
C ALA A 208 11.59 3.74 -0.23
N ASN A 209 10.87 4.80 -0.61
CA ASN A 209 11.25 6.17 -0.30
C ASN A 209 10.36 6.67 0.84
N TYR A 210 10.93 6.89 2.01
CA TYR A 210 10.18 7.24 3.21
C TYR A 210 10.99 8.14 4.15
N TYR A 211 10.27 8.83 5.03
CA TYR A 211 10.83 9.55 6.17
C TYR A 211 10.34 8.89 7.47
N SER A 212 11.21 8.74 8.46
CA SER A 212 10.90 8.20 9.79
C SER A 212 11.25 9.24 10.85
N TYR A 213 10.30 9.65 11.65
CA TYR A 213 10.54 10.56 12.76
C TYR A 213 11.45 9.96 13.84
N GLN A 214 11.29 8.68 14.11
CA GLN A 214 12.14 7.96 15.06
C GLN A 214 13.59 7.91 14.59
N SER A 215 13.86 7.57 13.33
CA SER A 215 15.21 7.54 12.77
C SER A 215 15.89 8.91 12.75
N GLN A 216 15.11 9.98 12.69
CA GLN A 216 15.61 11.36 12.73
C GLN A 216 15.74 11.92 14.19
N GLY A 217 15.43 11.10 15.19
CA GLY A 217 15.49 11.52 16.60
C GLY A 217 14.48 12.60 16.98
N LYS A 218 13.35 12.69 16.28
CA LYS A 218 12.29 13.68 16.51
C LYS A 218 11.10 13.13 17.31
N LEU A 219 11.17 11.86 17.74
CA LEU A 219 10.11 11.20 18.49
C LEU A 219 10.49 10.92 19.93
#